data_48a543c576667bc0e4d9982584917381
#
_entry.id   48a543c576667bc0e4d9982584917381
#
_cell.length_a   1.000
_cell.length_b   1.000
_cell.length_c   1.000
_cell.angle_alpha   90.00
_cell.angle_beta   90.00
_cell.angle_gamma   90.00
#
_symmetry.space_group_name_H-M   'P 1'
#
loop_
_entity.id
_entity.type
_entity.pdbx_description
1 polymer ?
#
loop_
_entity_poly.entity_id
_entity_poly.type
_entity_poly.pdbx_seq_one_letter_code
_entity_poly.pdbx_strand_id
1 'polypeptide(L)'
;MSIKILPQVESIAEEIISIRRDIHQHPELGFEVHRTAEIVANKLNELGMDVQTGIGKTGVVGNLRCGAGPTIALRADMDALPIQETGDCEYKSVNDGVMHACGHDGHTAMLLGAAKVLSGQRDQINGTVRFLFQPAEEGEGGARYMIEDGCLEGVDEAYGIHLWNYQKYGEVGVKEGPILAAADQFQITIKGLGGHGATPQGSVDAVVVSAHLITALQTIVSRNTNPLESTVVSIGMINGGYNFNIIADEIVLKGTARAYTEENRILIKTRMQEIIDGIGQTFGAAIEFDYRDGYPPTINAEAAFEKLLASATKIVGDGAGYPYLSMGGEDFSYYAQKVPGCFFFVGSAPEDQPFRSVPQHCSHFDIDERALLVGSSIFVQLIEDQLMV
;
A
#
# COMPACT_ATOMS: atom_id res chain seq x y z
N MET A 1 27.67 6.80 1.78
CA MET A 1 26.65 7.55 1.06
C MET A 1 26.60 8.96 1.65
N SER A 2 26.54 10.00 0.83
CA SER A 2 26.40 11.39 1.34
C SER A 2 24.93 11.78 1.21
N ILE A 3 24.17 11.70 2.32
CA ILE A 3 22.78 12.13 2.38
C ILE A 3 22.80 13.66 2.56
N LYS A 4 22.03 14.37 1.74
CA LYS A 4 21.93 15.83 1.75
C LYS A 4 20.49 16.23 2.08
N ILE A 5 20.19 16.33 3.37
CA ILE A 5 18.92 16.91 3.81
C ILE A 5 18.88 18.38 3.41
N LEU A 6 17.75 18.83 2.87
CA LEU A 6 17.57 20.23 2.53
C LEU A 6 17.57 21.08 3.81
N PRO A 7 18.33 22.22 3.86
CA PRO A 7 18.41 23.05 5.07
C PRO A 7 17.05 23.51 5.60
N GLN A 8 16.09 23.76 4.72
CA GLN A 8 14.71 24.15 5.08
C GLN A 8 13.97 23.02 5.79
N VAL A 9 14.19 21.76 5.39
CA VAL A 9 13.63 20.56 6.04
C VAL A 9 14.35 20.31 7.36
N GLU A 10 15.67 20.42 7.38
CA GLU A 10 16.47 20.25 8.60
C GLU A 10 16.06 21.24 9.70
N SER A 11 15.73 22.50 9.33
CA SER A 11 15.31 23.53 10.27
C SER A 11 13.97 23.25 10.99
N ILE A 12 13.17 22.32 10.48
CA ILE A 12 11.87 21.91 11.05
C ILE A 12 11.86 20.42 11.45
N ALA A 13 13.04 19.81 11.60
CA ALA A 13 13.18 18.38 11.90
C ALA A 13 12.42 17.95 13.16
N GLU A 14 12.57 18.71 14.25
CA GLU A 14 11.89 18.42 15.52
C GLU A 14 10.37 18.48 15.38
N GLU A 15 9.85 19.38 14.55
CA GLU A 15 8.41 19.48 14.30
C GLU A 15 7.91 18.27 13.51
N ILE A 16 8.61 17.82 12.46
CA ILE A 16 8.25 16.64 11.68
C ILE A 16 8.20 15.40 12.58
N ILE A 17 9.24 15.20 13.40
CA ILE A 17 9.32 14.10 14.36
C ILE A 17 8.19 14.17 15.40
N SER A 18 7.93 15.37 15.94
CA SER A 18 6.85 15.57 16.91
C SER A 18 5.48 15.25 16.35
N ILE A 19 5.20 15.62 15.09
CA ILE A 19 3.95 15.28 14.39
C ILE A 19 3.83 13.77 14.24
N ARG A 20 4.88 13.09 13.77
CA ARG A 20 4.89 11.61 13.64
C ARG A 20 4.58 10.95 14.97
N ARG A 21 5.25 11.34 16.04
CA ARG A 21 5.08 10.73 17.37
C ARG A 21 3.69 10.97 17.97
N ASP A 22 3.12 12.16 17.76
CA ASP A 22 1.76 12.47 18.18
C ASP A 22 0.71 11.62 17.45
N ILE A 23 0.85 11.44 16.14
CA ILE A 23 -0.03 10.59 15.33
C ILE A 23 0.16 9.12 15.73
N HIS A 24 1.40 8.66 15.90
CA HIS A 24 1.72 7.29 16.34
C HIS A 24 1.07 6.94 17.68
N GLN A 25 1.08 7.88 18.61
CA GLN A 25 0.48 7.69 19.94
C GLN A 25 -1.04 7.60 19.91
N HIS A 26 -1.70 8.14 18.88
CA HIS A 26 -3.15 8.21 18.76
C HIS A 26 -3.64 7.58 17.43
N PRO A 27 -3.34 6.31 17.15
CA PRO A 27 -3.66 5.68 15.88
C PRO A 27 -5.16 5.50 15.68
N GLU A 28 -5.61 5.65 14.45
CA GLU A 28 -7.01 5.52 14.04
C GLU A 28 -7.12 4.56 12.86
N LEU A 29 -8.20 3.76 12.76
CA LEU A 29 -8.36 2.71 11.77
C LEU A 29 -9.14 3.18 10.53
N GLY A 30 -8.70 2.74 9.36
CA GLY A 30 -9.43 2.81 8.10
C GLY A 30 -10.01 4.21 7.81
N PHE A 31 -11.33 4.33 7.73
CA PHE A 31 -12.01 5.60 7.50
C PHE A 31 -12.27 6.42 8.79
N GLU A 32 -11.92 5.94 9.96
CA GLU A 32 -12.18 6.63 11.24
C GLU A 32 -11.01 7.53 11.67
N VAL A 33 -10.23 8.07 10.72
CA VAL A 33 -9.04 8.91 10.95
C VAL A 33 -9.37 10.38 11.22
N HIS A 34 -10.37 10.62 12.07
CA HIS A 34 -10.93 11.96 12.31
C HIS A 34 -9.94 12.92 12.99
N ARG A 35 -9.22 12.46 14.01
CA ARG A 35 -8.21 13.25 14.73
C ARG A 35 -7.03 13.60 13.83
N THR A 36 -6.52 12.62 13.11
CA THR A 36 -5.39 12.80 12.18
C THR A 36 -5.78 13.76 11.06
N ALA A 37 -6.98 13.61 10.48
CA ALA A 37 -7.51 14.52 9.47
C ALA A 37 -7.67 15.94 9.99
N GLU A 38 -8.11 16.14 11.24
CA GLU A 38 -8.23 17.47 11.87
C GLU A 38 -6.86 18.12 12.07
N ILE A 39 -5.86 17.38 12.53
CA ILE A 39 -4.46 17.85 12.65
C ILE A 39 -3.95 18.33 11.28
N VAL A 40 -4.12 17.50 10.25
CA VAL A 40 -3.71 17.81 8.88
C VAL A 40 -4.40 19.06 8.37
N ALA A 41 -5.73 19.13 8.47
CA ALA A 41 -6.50 20.26 7.98
C ALA A 41 -6.10 21.58 8.69
N ASN A 42 -5.91 21.55 10.01
CA ASN A 42 -5.48 22.70 10.78
C ASN A 42 -4.10 23.19 10.35
N LYS A 43 -3.11 22.29 10.21
CA LYS A 43 -1.76 22.66 9.77
C LYS A 43 -1.76 23.24 8.36
N LEU A 44 -2.51 22.66 7.41
CA LEU A 44 -2.60 23.19 6.04
C LEU A 44 -3.30 24.56 6.00
N ASN A 45 -4.33 24.79 6.83
CA ASN A 45 -5.00 26.09 6.97
C ASN A 45 -4.04 27.15 7.54
N GLU A 46 -3.24 26.82 8.57
CA GLU A 46 -2.19 27.70 9.14
C GLU A 46 -1.16 28.14 8.10
N LEU A 47 -0.87 27.26 7.12
CA LEU A 47 0.01 27.54 6.00
C LEU A 47 -0.67 28.32 4.86
N GLY A 48 -1.93 28.69 5.02
CA GLY A 48 -2.69 29.50 4.05
C GLY A 48 -3.01 28.76 2.75
N MET A 49 -3.25 27.47 2.82
CA MET A 49 -3.69 26.64 1.68
C MET A 49 -5.21 26.65 1.52
N ASP A 50 -5.69 26.33 0.32
CA ASP A 50 -7.10 26.03 0.06
C ASP A 50 -7.36 24.56 0.48
N VAL A 51 -8.06 24.35 1.59
CA VAL A 51 -8.23 23.05 2.24
C VAL A 51 -9.65 22.54 2.10
N GLN A 52 -9.78 21.28 1.70
CA GLN A 52 -11.01 20.54 1.63
C GLN A 52 -10.91 19.30 2.53
N THR A 53 -11.90 19.10 3.38
CA THR A 53 -12.01 17.96 4.30
C THR A 53 -13.17 17.04 3.93
N GLY A 54 -13.13 15.78 4.38
CA GLY A 54 -14.19 14.82 4.10
C GLY A 54 -14.13 14.23 2.69
N ILE A 55 -13.04 14.40 1.98
CA ILE A 55 -12.81 13.83 0.66
C ILE A 55 -12.49 12.33 0.82
N GLY A 56 -13.23 11.45 0.15
CA GLY A 56 -13.13 10.02 0.42
C GLY A 56 -13.50 9.70 1.88
N LYS A 57 -14.56 10.29 2.40
CA LYS A 57 -15.10 10.25 3.77
C LYS A 57 -14.32 11.11 4.78
N THR A 58 -13.07 10.79 5.07
CA THR A 58 -12.26 11.49 6.10
C THR A 58 -10.94 12.04 5.57
N GLY A 59 -10.66 11.92 4.28
CA GLY A 59 -9.43 12.45 3.69
C GLY A 59 -9.42 13.97 3.62
N VAL A 60 -8.22 14.52 3.46
CA VAL A 60 -7.96 15.97 3.40
C VAL A 60 -7.17 16.29 2.14
N VAL A 61 -7.60 17.32 1.42
CA VAL A 61 -6.92 17.84 0.24
C VAL A 61 -6.53 19.29 0.50
N GLY A 62 -5.23 19.60 0.41
CA GLY A 62 -4.71 20.96 0.46
C GLY A 62 -4.15 21.41 -0.88
N ASN A 63 -4.50 22.60 -1.33
CA ASN A 63 -3.95 23.15 -2.57
C ASN A 63 -3.08 24.38 -2.26
N LEU A 64 -1.79 24.30 -2.62
CA LEU A 64 -0.88 25.44 -2.67
C LEU A 64 -0.86 25.97 -4.11
N ARG A 65 -1.70 26.97 -4.39
CA ARG A 65 -1.82 27.60 -5.71
C ARG A 65 -0.84 28.75 -5.85
N CYS A 66 0.13 28.64 -6.75
CA CYS A 66 1.22 29.60 -6.91
C CYS A 66 1.36 30.16 -8.33
N GLY A 67 0.65 29.63 -9.32
CA GLY A 67 0.74 30.06 -10.71
C GLY A 67 -0.14 29.26 -11.66
N ALA A 68 -0.01 29.52 -12.94
CA ALA A 68 -0.78 28.86 -14.00
C ALA A 68 -0.10 27.59 -14.56
N GLY A 69 1.02 27.17 -14.00
CA GLY A 69 1.73 25.95 -14.39
C GLY A 69 0.97 24.67 -14.01
N PRO A 70 1.60 23.50 -14.16
CA PRO A 70 0.96 22.22 -13.91
C PRO A 70 0.58 22.01 -12.43
N THR A 71 -0.31 21.06 -12.19
CA THR A 71 -0.70 20.61 -10.86
C THR A 71 -0.05 19.27 -10.55
N ILE A 72 0.79 19.22 -9.54
CA ILE A 72 1.44 18.00 -9.05
C ILE A 72 0.81 17.59 -7.71
N ALA A 73 0.33 16.35 -7.63
CA ALA A 73 -0.21 15.78 -6.41
C ALA A 73 0.87 15.00 -5.64
N LEU A 74 0.94 15.22 -4.33
CA LEU A 74 1.76 14.46 -3.38
C LEU A 74 0.83 13.75 -2.41
N ARG A 75 1.00 12.45 -2.19
CA ARG A 75 0.10 11.63 -1.37
C ARG A 75 0.81 11.02 -0.16
N ALA A 76 0.12 11.06 0.97
CA ALA A 76 0.38 10.27 2.16
C ALA A 76 -0.93 9.64 2.65
N ASP A 77 -0.85 8.41 3.13
CA ASP A 77 -1.91 7.72 3.86
C ASP A 77 -1.89 8.09 5.34
N MET A 78 -3.01 7.84 6.06
CA MET A 78 -3.19 8.27 7.45
C MET A 78 -3.62 7.15 8.41
N ASP A 79 -4.10 6.03 7.91
CA ASP A 79 -4.73 4.99 8.74
C ASP A 79 -3.71 4.05 9.40
N ALA A 80 -4.15 3.45 10.51
CA ALA A 80 -3.41 2.49 11.31
C ALA A 80 -3.98 1.08 11.17
N LEU A 81 -3.36 0.11 11.85
CA LEU A 81 -3.69 -1.30 11.81
C LEU A 81 -4.27 -1.80 13.14
N PRO A 82 -5.16 -2.83 13.14
CA PRO A 82 -5.69 -3.46 14.33
C PRO A 82 -4.66 -4.43 14.96
N ILE A 83 -3.54 -3.88 15.42
CA ILE A 83 -2.41 -4.59 16.00
C ILE A 83 -2.16 -4.04 17.41
N GLN A 84 -2.01 -4.93 18.40
CA GLN A 84 -1.57 -4.53 19.74
C GLN A 84 -0.09 -4.23 19.73
N GLU A 85 0.28 -2.98 19.98
CA GLU A 85 1.66 -2.59 20.08
C GLU A 85 2.35 -3.19 21.30
N THR A 86 3.51 -3.82 21.06
CA THR A 86 4.35 -4.43 22.11
C THR A 86 5.70 -3.74 22.26
N GLY A 87 6.01 -2.76 21.43
CA GLY A 87 7.21 -1.91 21.52
C GLY A 87 7.26 -1.15 22.86
N ASP A 88 8.41 -0.62 23.20
CA ASP A 88 8.67 0.14 24.43
C ASP A 88 9.24 1.53 24.09
N CYS A 89 8.53 2.26 23.23
CA CYS A 89 8.88 3.65 22.88
C CYS A 89 8.05 4.66 23.69
N GLU A 90 8.58 5.86 23.88
CA GLU A 90 7.93 6.93 24.65
C GLU A 90 6.60 7.39 24.02
N TYR A 91 6.44 7.20 22.72
CA TYR A 91 5.26 7.57 21.93
C TYR A 91 4.37 6.37 21.57
N LYS A 92 4.48 5.28 22.30
CA LYS A 92 3.63 4.10 22.16
C LYS A 92 2.16 4.45 22.09
N SER A 93 1.40 3.72 21.27
CA SER A 93 -0.05 3.86 21.15
C SER A 93 -0.75 3.83 22.50
N VAL A 94 -1.63 4.81 22.73
CA VAL A 94 -2.55 4.83 23.89
C VAL A 94 -3.88 4.13 23.59
N ASN A 95 -4.10 3.67 22.35
CA ASN A 95 -5.30 2.98 21.90
C ASN A 95 -5.03 1.47 21.87
N ASP A 96 -5.59 0.74 22.85
CA ASP A 96 -5.44 -0.72 22.94
C ASP A 96 -5.88 -1.40 21.64
N GLY A 97 -5.02 -2.30 21.13
CA GLY A 97 -5.29 -3.08 19.92
C GLY A 97 -5.13 -2.33 18.60
N VAL A 98 -4.63 -1.09 18.62
CA VAL A 98 -4.43 -0.29 17.41
C VAL A 98 -3.02 0.30 17.41
N MET A 99 -2.34 0.24 16.26
CA MET A 99 -0.95 0.70 16.11
C MET A 99 -0.67 1.17 14.68
N HIS A 100 0.12 2.23 14.53
CA HIS A 100 0.75 2.54 13.25
C HIS A 100 1.91 1.57 12.98
N ALA A 101 1.60 0.40 12.42
CA ALA A 101 2.57 -0.65 12.13
C ALA A 101 2.99 -0.73 10.65
N CYS A 102 2.62 0.29 9.84
CA CYS A 102 3.02 0.42 8.45
C CYS A 102 3.79 1.72 8.14
N GLY A 103 3.79 2.69 9.06
CA GLY A 103 4.53 3.94 8.91
C GLY A 103 3.72 5.12 8.37
N HIS A 104 2.39 5.02 8.30
CA HIS A 104 1.52 6.08 7.78
C HIS A 104 1.53 7.35 8.63
N ASP A 105 1.82 7.25 9.92
CA ASP A 105 2.17 8.36 10.81
C ASP A 105 3.37 9.16 10.28
N GLY A 106 4.42 8.45 9.84
CA GLY A 106 5.59 9.04 9.21
C GLY A 106 5.29 9.62 7.83
N HIS A 107 4.46 8.94 7.00
CA HIS A 107 4.07 9.46 5.68
C HIS A 107 3.33 10.78 5.82
N THR A 108 2.36 10.86 6.73
CA THR A 108 1.62 12.07 7.05
C THR A 108 2.55 13.19 7.52
N ALA A 109 3.49 12.88 8.43
CA ALA A 109 4.45 13.86 8.95
C ALA A 109 5.40 14.37 7.86
N MET A 110 5.90 13.49 6.98
CA MET A 110 6.76 13.88 5.86
C MET A 110 6.05 14.83 4.90
N LEU A 111 4.80 14.54 4.56
CA LEU A 111 4.02 15.36 3.64
C LEU A 111 3.65 16.72 4.25
N LEU A 112 3.34 16.79 5.55
CA LEU A 112 3.14 18.05 6.28
C LEU A 112 4.43 18.88 6.35
N GLY A 113 5.59 18.22 6.55
CA GLY A 113 6.90 18.87 6.50
C GLY A 113 7.18 19.49 5.13
N ALA A 114 6.94 18.75 4.06
CA ALA A 114 7.06 19.26 2.70
C ALA A 114 6.09 20.43 2.43
N ALA A 115 4.84 20.31 2.87
CA ALA A 115 3.84 21.37 2.74
C ALA A 115 4.30 22.68 3.42
N LYS A 116 4.88 22.57 4.61
CA LYS A 116 5.41 23.75 5.35
C LYS A 116 6.56 24.41 4.61
N VAL A 117 7.54 23.65 4.12
CA VAL A 117 8.68 24.22 3.38
C VAL A 117 8.19 24.88 2.09
N LEU A 118 7.37 24.19 1.30
CA LEU A 118 6.88 24.70 0.02
C LEU A 118 5.96 25.92 0.17
N SER A 119 5.19 26.01 1.26
CA SER A 119 4.39 27.20 1.55
C SER A 119 5.22 28.46 1.77
N GLY A 120 6.43 28.32 2.30
CA GLY A 120 7.40 29.41 2.44
C GLY A 120 8.08 29.83 1.13
N GLN A 121 7.96 29.00 0.09
CA GLN A 121 8.59 29.20 -1.22
C GLN A 121 7.58 29.56 -2.33
N ARG A 122 6.32 29.86 -1.97
CA ARG A 122 5.19 30.02 -2.93
C ARG A 122 5.46 31.02 -4.06
N ASP A 123 6.25 32.08 -3.80
CA ASP A 123 6.59 33.10 -4.81
C ASP A 123 7.59 32.59 -5.87
N GLN A 124 8.20 31.44 -5.65
CA GLN A 124 9.15 30.80 -6.56
C GLN A 124 8.51 29.64 -7.34
N ILE A 125 7.31 29.22 -6.95
CA ILE A 125 6.59 28.10 -7.58
C ILE A 125 5.67 28.65 -8.68
N ASN A 126 5.70 28.02 -9.86
CA ASN A 126 4.75 28.29 -10.93
C ASN A 126 3.89 27.07 -11.21
N GLY A 127 2.72 26.97 -10.59
CA GLY A 127 1.81 25.85 -10.69
C GLY A 127 1.01 25.65 -9.40
N THR A 128 0.51 24.45 -9.21
CA THR A 128 -0.20 24.04 -8.00
C THR A 128 0.44 22.79 -7.41
N VAL A 129 0.72 22.80 -6.11
CA VAL A 129 1.03 21.58 -5.38
C VAL A 129 -0.23 21.15 -4.62
N ARG A 130 -0.72 19.96 -4.92
CA ARG A 130 -1.88 19.34 -4.26
C ARG A 130 -1.41 18.30 -3.28
N PHE A 131 -1.74 18.48 -2.01
CA PHE A 131 -1.42 17.55 -0.93
C PHE A 131 -2.63 16.67 -0.67
N LEU A 132 -2.47 15.35 -0.83
CA LEU A 132 -3.51 14.35 -0.62
C LEU A 132 -3.19 13.57 0.64
N PHE A 133 -4.00 13.74 1.68
CA PHE A 133 -3.91 12.96 2.91
C PHE A 133 -5.08 11.97 2.91
N GLN A 134 -4.74 10.71 2.72
CA GLN A 134 -5.68 9.66 2.37
C GLN A 134 -6.00 8.75 3.56
N PRO A 135 -7.28 8.46 3.86
CA PRO A 135 -7.69 7.42 4.80
C PRO A 135 -7.67 6.04 4.16
N ALA A 136 -7.73 5.00 4.99
CA ALA A 136 -8.14 3.63 4.63
C ALA A 136 -7.34 2.98 3.47
N GLU A 137 -6.00 3.11 3.51
CA GLU A 137 -5.13 2.37 2.61
C GLU A 137 -5.17 0.86 2.93
N GLU A 138 -5.21 0.49 4.21
CA GLU A 138 -5.09 -0.87 4.71
C GLU A 138 -6.36 -1.74 4.43
N GLY A 139 -6.58 -2.02 3.15
CA GLY A 139 -7.58 -2.98 2.67
C GLY A 139 -8.96 -2.43 2.29
N GLU A 140 -9.28 -1.16 2.58
CA GLU A 140 -10.57 -0.56 2.27
C GLU A 140 -10.57 0.31 1.00
N GLY A 141 -9.39 0.69 0.49
CA GLY A 141 -9.20 1.38 -0.79
C GLY A 141 -9.65 2.84 -0.78
N GLY A 142 -9.18 3.60 0.23
CA GLY A 142 -9.50 5.01 0.41
C GLY A 142 -9.18 5.90 -0.79
N ALA A 143 -8.12 5.55 -1.54
CA ALA A 143 -7.76 6.24 -2.78
C ALA A 143 -8.92 6.31 -3.78
N ARG A 144 -9.64 5.20 -3.96
CA ARG A 144 -10.77 5.13 -4.88
C ARG A 144 -11.87 6.13 -4.51
N TYR A 145 -12.21 6.21 -3.21
CA TYR A 145 -13.23 7.15 -2.73
C TYR A 145 -12.78 8.60 -2.87
N MET A 146 -11.50 8.91 -2.61
CA MET A 146 -10.97 10.26 -2.84
C MET A 146 -11.00 10.65 -4.31
N ILE A 147 -10.72 9.72 -5.23
CA ILE A 147 -10.81 9.94 -6.68
C ILE A 147 -12.26 10.18 -7.10
N GLU A 148 -13.21 9.39 -6.59
CA GLU A 148 -14.64 9.57 -6.83
C GLU A 148 -15.14 10.96 -6.39
N ASP A 149 -14.58 11.51 -5.30
CA ASP A 149 -14.85 12.86 -4.80
C ASP A 149 -14.01 13.95 -5.50
N GLY A 150 -13.30 13.63 -6.58
CA GLY A 150 -12.65 14.60 -7.47
C GLY A 150 -11.25 15.05 -7.05
N CYS A 151 -10.56 14.37 -6.14
CA CYS A 151 -9.22 14.80 -5.67
C CYS A 151 -8.17 14.90 -6.78
N LEU A 152 -8.37 14.24 -7.93
CA LEU A 152 -7.49 14.30 -9.09
C LEU A 152 -7.93 15.27 -10.19
N GLU A 153 -9.00 16.05 -10.00
CA GLU A 153 -9.45 17.00 -11.02
C GLU A 153 -8.36 18.04 -11.31
N GLY A 154 -7.90 18.08 -12.59
CA GLY A 154 -6.84 19.00 -13.05
C GLY A 154 -5.43 18.65 -12.53
N VAL A 155 -5.20 17.45 -12.01
CA VAL A 155 -3.87 16.94 -11.66
C VAL A 155 -3.18 16.39 -12.90
N ASP A 156 -1.92 16.80 -13.12
CA ASP A 156 -1.10 16.34 -14.24
C ASP A 156 -0.24 15.12 -13.87
N GLU A 157 0.26 15.06 -12.63
CA GLU A 157 1.08 13.96 -12.12
C GLU A 157 0.83 13.73 -10.62
N ALA A 158 1.01 12.48 -10.15
CA ALA A 158 0.86 12.12 -8.76
C ALA A 158 2.07 11.33 -8.23
N TYR A 159 2.48 11.62 -6.99
CA TYR A 159 3.60 10.94 -6.32
C TYR A 159 3.19 10.47 -4.93
N GLY A 160 3.48 9.19 -4.63
CA GLY A 160 3.25 8.56 -3.33
C GLY A 160 4.55 8.04 -2.73
N ILE A 161 4.61 8.03 -1.41
CA ILE A 161 5.79 7.62 -0.63
C ILE A 161 5.43 6.51 0.35
N HIS A 162 6.38 5.62 0.63
CA HIS A 162 6.27 4.66 1.72
C HIS A 162 7.60 4.50 2.47
N LEU A 163 7.55 4.52 3.79
CA LEU A 163 8.67 4.13 4.66
C LEU A 163 8.86 2.61 4.59
N TRP A 164 10.10 2.15 4.37
CA TRP A 164 10.33 0.76 4.02
C TRP A 164 11.45 0.13 4.85
N ASN A 165 11.11 -0.62 5.89
CA ASN A 165 12.07 -1.26 6.79
C ASN A 165 12.87 -2.41 6.14
N TYR A 166 12.54 -2.79 4.92
CA TYR A 166 13.36 -3.71 4.12
C TYR A 166 14.54 -3.02 3.43
N GLN A 167 14.65 -1.70 3.57
CA GLN A 167 15.76 -0.88 3.10
C GLN A 167 16.32 -0.03 4.25
N LYS A 168 17.63 0.24 4.19
CA LYS A 168 18.32 1.01 5.23
C LYS A 168 18.11 2.50 5.05
N TYR A 169 18.29 3.26 6.14
CA TYR A 169 18.39 4.71 6.07
C TYR A 169 19.37 5.16 4.99
N GLY A 170 18.95 6.11 4.15
CA GLY A 170 19.72 6.62 3.02
C GLY A 170 19.54 5.83 1.72
N GLU A 171 18.81 4.72 1.72
CA GLU A 171 18.37 4.04 0.51
C GLU A 171 16.98 4.53 0.10
N VAL A 172 16.79 4.82 -1.17
CA VAL A 172 15.50 5.19 -1.77
C VAL A 172 15.22 4.25 -2.92
N GLY A 173 14.18 3.43 -2.74
CA GLY A 173 13.77 2.44 -3.72
C GLY A 173 12.77 2.99 -4.71
N VAL A 174 13.15 3.07 -5.98
CA VAL A 174 12.26 3.45 -7.06
C VAL A 174 12.66 2.74 -8.35
N LYS A 175 11.69 2.36 -9.17
CA LYS A 175 11.91 1.77 -10.50
C LYS A 175 10.77 2.12 -11.44
N GLU A 176 11.05 2.10 -12.71
CA GLU A 176 10.05 2.15 -13.77
C GLU A 176 9.18 0.88 -13.78
N GLY A 177 7.91 1.05 -14.16
CA GLY A 177 6.97 -0.05 -14.29
C GLY A 177 6.46 -0.60 -12.95
N PRO A 178 6.09 -1.87 -12.87
CA PRO A 178 5.47 -2.44 -11.68
C PRO A 178 6.39 -2.39 -10.46
N ILE A 179 5.91 -1.83 -9.34
CA ILE A 179 6.65 -1.72 -8.08
C ILE A 179 5.96 -2.48 -6.92
N LEU A 180 4.61 -2.54 -6.92
CA LEU A 180 3.81 -3.35 -6.01
C LEU A 180 2.75 -4.12 -6.78
N ALA A 181 2.28 -5.25 -6.23
CA ALA A 181 1.41 -6.19 -6.92
C ALA A 181 -0.07 -5.85 -6.77
N ALA A 182 -0.88 -6.34 -7.70
CA ALA A 182 -2.31 -6.50 -7.48
C ALA A 182 -2.57 -7.42 -6.27
N ALA A 183 -3.62 -7.12 -5.51
CA ALA A 183 -3.92 -7.81 -4.26
C ALA A 183 -5.37 -8.30 -4.23
N ASP A 184 -5.61 -9.47 -4.85
CA ASP A 184 -6.94 -10.06 -4.95
C ASP A 184 -7.18 -11.12 -3.87
N GLN A 185 -8.47 -11.34 -3.58
CA GLN A 185 -8.94 -12.35 -2.65
C GLN A 185 -9.91 -13.30 -3.36
N PHE A 186 -9.96 -14.54 -2.91
CA PHE A 186 -10.94 -15.49 -3.42
C PHE A 186 -11.47 -16.45 -2.34
N GLN A 187 -12.70 -16.92 -2.56
CA GLN A 187 -13.29 -18.01 -1.82
C GLN A 187 -13.79 -19.07 -2.81
N ILE A 188 -13.51 -20.34 -2.51
CA ILE A 188 -14.00 -21.48 -3.26
C ILE A 188 -14.79 -22.37 -2.30
N THR A 189 -16.06 -22.62 -2.60
CA THR A 189 -16.92 -23.51 -1.80
C THR A 189 -17.18 -24.77 -2.62
N ILE A 190 -16.64 -25.88 -2.16
CA ILE A 190 -16.79 -27.21 -2.80
C ILE A 190 -17.96 -27.92 -2.13
N LYS A 191 -19.00 -28.21 -2.90
CA LYS A 191 -20.19 -28.93 -2.45
C LYS A 191 -20.18 -30.32 -3.06
N GLY A 192 -19.99 -31.31 -2.19
CA GLY A 192 -20.02 -32.74 -2.53
C GLY A 192 -21.32 -33.42 -2.08
N LEU A 193 -21.21 -34.69 -1.73
CA LEU A 193 -22.27 -35.49 -1.14
C LEU A 193 -21.71 -36.26 0.05
N GLY A 194 -22.12 -35.93 1.26
CA GLY A 194 -21.67 -36.56 2.50
C GLY A 194 -22.10 -38.02 2.60
N GLY A 195 -21.42 -38.76 3.49
CA GLY A 195 -21.71 -40.15 3.68
C GLY A 195 -20.94 -40.82 4.82
N HIS A 196 -21.17 -42.10 5.01
CA HIS A 196 -20.44 -42.90 5.97
C HIS A 196 -19.03 -43.22 5.46
N GLY A 197 -17.96 -42.94 6.22
CA GLY A 197 -16.58 -43.13 5.81
C GLY A 197 -16.20 -44.52 5.35
N ALA A 198 -16.97 -45.57 5.75
CA ALA A 198 -16.76 -46.95 5.32
C ALA A 198 -17.54 -47.32 4.03
N THR A 199 -18.41 -46.44 3.50
CA THR A 199 -19.21 -46.66 2.28
C THR A 199 -19.11 -45.52 1.29
N PRO A 200 -17.87 -45.16 0.81
CA PRO A 200 -17.63 -43.96 0.03
C PRO A 200 -18.21 -43.97 -1.38
N GLN A 201 -18.56 -45.13 -1.91
CA GLN A 201 -19.08 -45.28 -3.28
C GLN A 201 -20.43 -44.59 -3.55
N GLY A 202 -21.12 -44.16 -2.48
CA GLY A 202 -22.38 -43.40 -2.57
C GLY A 202 -22.22 -41.90 -2.32
N SER A 203 -21.00 -41.43 -2.27
CA SER A 203 -20.66 -40.05 -1.84
C SER A 203 -19.83 -39.33 -2.90
N VAL A 204 -19.74 -38.01 -2.75
CA VAL A 204 -18.77 -37.15 -3.41
C VAL A 204 -17.96 -36.47 -2.32
N ASP A 205 -16.74 -36.93 -2.10
CA ASP A 205 -15.91 -36.52 -0.98
C ASP A 205 -15.28 -35.13 -1.22
N ALA A 206 -15.84 -34.11 -0.57
CA ALA A 206 -15.37 -32.73 -0.73
C ALA A 206 -13.92 -32.53 -0.25
N VAL A 207 -13.41 -33.33 0.69
CA VAL A 207 -12.01 -33.29 1.15
C VAL A 207 -11.08 -33.77 0.04
N VAL A 208 -11.40 -34.89 -0.62
CA VAL A 208 -10.62 -35.42 -1.77
C VAL A 208 -10.62 -34.41 -2.91
N VAL A 209 -11.81 -33.87 -3.28
CA VAL A 209 -11.94 -32.85 -4.33
C VAL A 209 -11.06 -31.62 -4.00
N SER A 210 -11.10 -31.15 -2.76
CA SER A 210 -10.28 -29.99 -2.34
C SER A 210 -8.78 -30.23 -2.49
N ALA A 211 -8.29 -31.41 -2.16
CA ALA A 211 -6.88 -31.77 -2.30
C ALA A 211 -6.41 -31.71 -3.77
N HIS A 212 -7.22 -32.25 -4.69
CA HIS A 212 -6.93 -32.16 -6.12
C HIS A 212 -7.00 -30.73 -6.64
N LEU A 213 -8.00 -29.96 -6.21
CA LEU A 213 -8.14 -28.56 -6.61
C LEU A 213 -6.94 -27.71 -6.14
N ILE A 214 -6.56 -27.82 -4.87
CA ILE A 214 -5.41 -27.09 -4.30
C ILE A 214 -4.14 -27.37 -5.11
N THR A 215 -3.89 -28.64 -5.41
CA THR A 215 -2.71 -29.06 -6.19
C THR A 215 -2.76 -28.53 -7.63
N ALA A 216 -3.93 -28.60 -8.28
CA ALA A 216 -4.10 -28.13 -9.65
C ALA A 216 -3.94 -26.62 -9.77
N LEU A 217 -4.43 -25.83 -8.81
CA LEU A 217 -4.29 -24.38 -8.79
C LEU A 217 -2.80 -23.93 -8.74
N GLN A 218 -1.89 -24.72 -8.14
CA GLN A 218 -0.45 -24.40 -8.13
C GLN A 218 0.16 -24.41 -9.55
N THR A 219 -0.49 -25.08 -10.51
CA THR A 219 -0.01 -25.10 -11.91
C THR A 219 -0.14 -23.74 -12.60
N ILE A 220 -0.98 -22.85 -12.11
CA ILE A 220 -1.12 -21.48 -12.64
C ILE A 220 0.24 -20.78 -12.56
N VAL A 221 0.83 -20.71 -11.38
CA VAL A 221 2.14 -20.09 -11.16
C VAL A 221 3.25 -20.87 -11.86
N SER A 222 3.26 -22.20 -11.73
CA SER A 222 4.38 -23.01 -12.19
C SER A 222 4.35 -23.38 -13.69
N ARG A 223 3.20 -23.25 -14.39
CA ARG A 223 3.04 -23.69 -15.79
C ARG A 223 2.29 -22.73 -16.71
N ASN A 224 1.59 -21.73 -16.18
CA ASN A 224 0.87 -20.77 -17.02
C ASN A 224 1.48 -19.38 -17.03
N THR A 225 2.09 -18.95 -15.91
CA THR A 225 2.80 -17.68 -15.82
C THR A 225 4.16 -17.76 -16.52
N ASN A 226 4.57 -16.69 -17.20
CA ASN A 226 5.92 -16.56 -17.74
C ASN A 226 6.95 -16.67 -16.59
N PRO A 227 7.97 -17.54 -16.68
CA PRO A 227 8.96 -17.71 -15.60
C PRO A 227 9.76 -16.45 -15.22
N LEU A 228 9.77 -15.42 -16.06
CA LEU A 228 10.40 -14.12 -15.82
C LEU A 228 9.47 -13.13 -15.11
N GLU A 229 8.24 -13.50 -14.86
CA GLU A 229 7.22 -12.66 -14.21
C GLU A 229 6.79 -13.29 -12.88
N SER A 230 6.48 -12.42 -11.91
CA SER A 230 6.11 -12.87 -10.58
C SER A 230 4.60 -12.88 -10.40
N THR A 231 4.08 -14.03 -9.96
CA THR A 231 2.68 -14.21 -9.55
C THR A 231 2.60 -15.07 -8.29
N VAL A 232 1.53 -14.91 -7.52
CA VAL A 232 1.26 -15.74 -6.33
C VAL A 232 -0.20 -16.19 -6.36
N VAL A 233 -0.42 -17.48 -6.06
CA VAL A 233 -1.73 -18.05 -5.73
C VAL A 233 -1.58 -18.84 -4.44
N SER A 234 -2.09 -18.29 -3.34
CA SER A 234 -1.99 -18.90 -2.01
C SER A 234 -3.36 -19.20 -1.43
N ILE A 235 -3.52 -20.43 -0.92
CA ILE A 235 -4.68 -20.82 -0.13
C ILE A 235 -4.26 -20.75 1.34
N GLY A 236 -4.79 -19.78 2.08
CA GLY A 236 -4.47 -19.53 3.48
C GLY A 236 -5.40 -20.21 4.47
N MET A 237 -6.59 -20.62 4.02
CA MET A 237 -7.60 -21.26 4.88
C MET A 237 -8.27 -22.42 4.19
N ILE A 238 -8.48 -23.51 4.94
CA ILE A 238 -9.30 -24.65 4.57
C ILE A 238 -10.18 -25.01 5.76
N ASN A 239 -11.51 -25.07 5.55
CA ASN A 239 -12.48 -25.37 6.60
C ASN A 239 -13.50 -26.37 6.09
N GLY A 240 -13.87 -27.35 6.92
CA GLY A 240 -14.92 -28.33 6.66
C GLY A 240 -14.69 -29.65 7.37
N GLY A 241 -15.65 -30.56 7.22
CA GLY A 241 -15.66 -31.85 7.90
C GLY A 241 -16.29 -31.78 9.30
N TYR A 242 -16.71 -32.95 9.80
CA TYR A 242 -17.45 -33.04 11.07
C TYR A 242 -16.82 -34.03 12.04
N ASN A 243 -16.46 -35.24 11.57
CA ASN A 243 -15.85 -36.27 12.39
C ASN A 243 -15.04 -37.21 11.49
N PHE A 244 -14.10 -37.96 12.07
CA PHE A 244 -13.15 -38.84 11.34
C PHE A 244 -13.81 -39.95 10.48
N ASN A 245 -15.04 -40.32 10.78
CA ASN A 245 -15.80 -41.38 10.07
C ASN A 245 -16.95 -40.85 9.21
N ILE A 246 -17.01 -39.55 8.98
CA ILE A 246 -18.04 -38.90 8.13
C ILE A 246 -17.34 -38.27 6.91
N ILE A 247 -17.77 -38.60 5.71
CA ILE A 247 -17.35 -37.93 4.50
C ILE A 247 -17.99 -36.54 4.49
N ALA A 248 -17.16 -35.52 4.37
CA ALA A 248 -17.62 -34.14 4.34
C ALA A 248 -18.37 -33.83 3.03
N ASP A 249 -19.49 -33.18 3.16
CA ASP A 249 -20.31 -32.70 2.04
C ASP A 249 -19.94 -31.28 1.59
N GLU A 250 -19.16 -30.53 2.41
CA GLU A 250 -18.70 -29.19 2.06
C GLU A 250 -17.26 -28.91 2.57
N ILE A 251 -16.46 -28.26 1.72
CA ILE A 251 -15.19 -27.66 2.08
C ILE A 251 -15.13 -26.23 1.53
N VAL A 252 -14.70 -25.30 2.38
CA VAL A 252 -14.46 -23.89 2.02
C VAL A 252 -12.96 -23.60 2.03
N LEU A 253 -12.46 -23.11 0.90
CA LEU A 253 -11.10 -22.61 0.74
C LEU A 253 -11.13 -21.10 0.63
N LYS A 254 -10.20 -20.38 1.30
CA LYS A 254 -9.98 -18.94 1.11
C LYS A 254 -8.52 -18.67 0.81
N GLY A 255 -8.29 -17.73 -0.09
CA GLY A 255 -6.94 -17.43 -0.51
C GLY A 255 -6.79 -16.06 -1.12
N THR A 256 -5.58 -15.84 -1.62
CA THR A 256 -5.20 -14.58 -2.25
C THR A 256 -4.42 -14.84 -3.54
N ALA A 257 -4.59 -13.94 -4.51
CA ALA A 257 -3.81 -13.90 -5.74
C ALA A 257 -3.04 -12.57 -5.83
N ARG A 258 -1.81 -12.63 -6.37
CA ARG A 258 -0.96 -11.46 -6.58
C ARG A 258 -0.36 -11.50 -7.98
N ALA A 259 -0.26 -10.34 -8.63
CA ALA A 259 0.36 -10.18 -9.93
C ALA A 259 0.94 -8.77 -10.09
N TYR A 260 2.08 -8.64 -10.76
CA TYR A 260 2.67 -7.33 -11.06
C TYR A 260 2.09 -6.67 -12.32
N THR A 261 1.34 -7.42 -13.14
CA THR A 261 0.71 -6.90 -14.35
C THR A 261 -0.76 -7.27 -14.41
N GLU A 262 -1.56 -6.46 -15.10
CA GLU A 262 -2.99 -6.74 -15.28
C GLU A 262 -3.22 -7.98 -16.14
N GLU A 263 -2.33 -8.26 -17.11
CA GLU A 263 -2.39 -9.46 -17.94
C GLU A 263 -2.29 -10.72 -17.08
N ASN A 264 -1.32 -10.77 -16.15
CA ASN A 264 -1.19 -11.91 -15.24
C ASN A 264 -2.32 -12.00 -14.23
N ARG A 265 -2.88 -10.87 -13.78
CA ARG A 265 -4.06 -10.83 -12.91
C ARG A 265 -5.26 -11.49 -13.60
N ILE A 266 -5.54 -11.11 -14.85
CA ILE A 266 -6.60 -11.70 -15.69
C ILE A 266 -6.32 -13.18 -15.96
N LEU A 267 -5.06 -13.53 -16.28
CA LEU A 267 -4.64 -14.92 -16.49
C LEU A 267 -4.95 -15.78 -15.25
N ILE A 268 -4.55 -15.35 -14.06
CA ILE A 268 -4.81 -16.10 -12.81
C ILE A 268 -6.30 -16.34 -12.63
N LYS A 269 -7.14 -15.30 -12.69
CA LYS A 269 -8.59 -15.38 -12.50
C LYS A 269 -9.23 -16.35 -13.50
N THR A 270 -8.86 -16.23 -14.78
CA THR A 270 -9.38 -17.08 -15.86
C THR A 270 -8.98 -18.55 -15.65
N ARG A 271 -7.68 -18.80 -15.36
CA ARG A 271 -7.18 -20.17 -15.17
C ARG A 271 -7.75 -20.81 -13.91
N MET A 272 -7.98 -20.03 -12.84
CA MET A 272 -8.66 -20.54 -11.64
C MET A 272 -10.06 -21.06 -12.00
N GLN A 273 -10.86 -20.29 -12.72
CA GLN A 273 -12.21 -20.70 -13.13
C GLN A 273 -12.18 -22.00 -13.97
N GLU A 274 -11.29 -22.06 -14.97
CA GLU A 274 -11.17 -23.24 -15.84
C GLU A 274 -10.78 -24.52 -15.07
N ILE A 275 -9.84 -24.40 -14.11
CA ILE A 275 -9.41 -25.50 -13.26
C ILE A 275 -10.55 -25.95 -12.33
N ILE A 276 -11.26 -25.00 -11.73
CA ILE A 276 -12.41 -25.24 -10.85
C ILE A 276 -13.50 -26.02 -11.60
N ASP A 277 -13.88 -25.58 -12.81
CA ASP A 277 -14.87 -26.20 -13.63
C ASP A 277 -14.47 -27.66 -14.02
N GLY A 278 -13.18 -27.81 -14.42
CA GLY A 278 -12.64 -29.12 -14.78
C GLY A 278 -12.61 -30.12 -13.62
N ILE A 279 -12.20 -29.67 -12.43
CA ILE A 279 -12.20 -30.51 -11.21
C ILE A 279 -13.64 -30.83 -10.77
N GLY A 280 -14.53 -29.85 -10.76
CA GLY A 280 -15.96 -30.08 -10.46
C GLY A 280 -16.57 -31.14 -11.34
N GLN A 281 -16.37 -31.06 -12.67
CA GLN A 281 -16.84 -32.02 -13.62
C GLN A 281 -16.21 -33.41 -13.41
N THR A 282 -14.92 -33.49 -13.16
CA THR A 282 -14.16 -34.73 -13.00
C THR A 282 -14.65 -35.53 -11.79
N PHE A 283 -14.94 -34.87 -10.68
CA PHE A 283 -15.33 -35.51 -9.43
C PHE A 283 -16.84 -35.47 -9.14
N GLY A 284 -17.64 -34.82 -9.98
CA GLY A 284 -19.09 -34.70 -9.79
C GLY A 284 -19.47 -33.78 -8.63
N ALA A 285 -18.59 -32.82 -8.26
CA ALA A 285 -18.82 -31.83 -7.21
C ALA A 285 -19.34 -30.51 -7.82
N ALA A 286 -20.25 -29.82 -7.11
CA ALA A 286 -20.59 -28.44 -7.42
C ALA A 286 -19.62 -27.53 -6.72
N ILE A 287 -18.99 -26.60 -7.46
CA ILE A 287 -17.99 -25.70 -6.90
C ILE A 287 -18.41 -24.25 -7.19
N GLU A 288 -18.55 -23.44 -6.13
CA GLU A 288 -18.81 -22.02 -6.21
C GLU A 288 -17.50 -21.27 -6.08
N PHE A 289 -17.30 -20.25 -6.92
CA PHE A 289 -16.10 -19.43 -6.94
C PHE A 289 -16.46 -17.94 -6.81
N ASP A 290 -16.09 -17.33 -5.70
CA ASP A 290 -16.19 -15.88 -5.43
C ASP A 290 -14.78 -15.30 -5.53
N TYR A 291 -14.54 -14.47 -6.55
CA TYR A 291 -13.27 -13.77 -6.76
C TYR A 291 -13.48 -12.27 -6.61
N ARG A 292 -12.76 -11.66 -5.71
CA ARG A 292 -12.84 -10.23 -5.40
C ARG A 292 -11.58 -9.54 -5.88
N ASP A 293 -11.76 -8.72 -6.92
CA ASP A 293 -10.72 -7.84 -7.39
C ASP A 293 -10.43 -6.80 -6.30
N GLY A 294 -9.20 -6.82 -5.77
CA GLY A 294 -8.68 -5.85 -4.82
C GLY A 294 -7.89 -4.73 -5.53
N TYR A 295 -6.78 -4.28 -4.93
CA TYR A 295 -5.96 -3.24 -5.52
C TYR A 295 -5.34 -3.71 -6.85
N PRO A 296 -5.34 -2.86 -7.90
CA PRO A 296 -4.57 -3.14 -9.11
C PRO A 296 -3.06 -3.06 -8.84
N PRO A 297 -2.21 -3.54 -9.77
CA PRO A 297 -0.76 -3.37 -9.62
C PRO A 297 -0.39 -1.89 -9.62
N THR A 298 0.55 -1.49 -8.73
CA THR A 298 1.11 -0.14 -8.74
C THR A 298 2.21 -0.06 -9.79
N ILE A 299 1.98 0.74 -10.82
CA ILE A 299 2.85 0.86 -11.98
C ILE A 299 3.34 2.29 -12.10
N ASN A 300 4.66 2.48 -11.96
CA ASN A 300 5.29 3.79 -12.15
C ASN A 300 5.41 4.14 -13.63
N ALA A 301 4.89 5.30 -14.00
CA ALA A 301 5.05 5.85 -15.34
C ALA A 301 6.51 6.28 -15.56
N GLU A 302 7.08 5.99 -16.74
CA GLU A 302 8.48 6.27 -17.10
C GLU A 302 8.88 7.73 -16.81
N ALA A 303 8.13 8.70 -17.31
CA ALA A 303 8.44 10.11 -17.12
C ALA A 303 8.38 10.56 -15.65
N ALA A 304 7.42 10.06 -14.86
CA ALA A 304 7.32 10.37 -13.45
C ALA A 304 8.45 9.69 -12.64
N PHE A 305 8.81 8.46 -13.01
CA PHE A 305 9.96 7.76 -12.44
C PHE A 305 11.26 8.51 -12.67
N GLU A 306 11.57 8.95 -13.92
CA GLU A 306 12.79 9.68 -14.24
C GLU A 306 12.92 10.97 -13.40
N LYS A 307 11.83 11.74 -13.28
CA LYS A 307 11.77 12.96 -12.47
C LYS A 307 12.06 12.67 -11.00
N LEU A 308 11.39 11.66 -10.44
CA LEU A 308 11.59 11.30 -9.03
C LEU A 308 13.00 10.76 -8.78
N LEU A 309 13.53 9.89 -9.64
CA LEU A 309 14.88 9.36 -9.52
C LEU A 309 15.92 10.48 -9.53
N ALA A 310 15.76 11.46 -10.41
CA ALA A 310 16.66 12.63 -10.48
C ALA A 310 16.63 13.44 -9.17
N SER A 311 15.44 13.71 -8.62
CA SER A 311 15.28 14.44 -7.37
C SER A 311 15.79 13.64 -6.17
N ALA A 312 15.49 12.35 -6.09
CA ALA A 312 15.98 11.46 -5.04
C ALA A 312 17.52 11.36 -5.05
N THR A 313 18.13 11.30 -6.26
CA THR A 313 19.59 11.26 -6.42
C THR A 313 20.27 12.52 -5.86
N LYS A 314 19.63 13.69 -5.93
CA LYS A 314 20.16 14.93 -5.33
C LYS A 314 20.19 14.88 -3.80
N ILE A 315 19.30 14.09 -3.19
CA ILE A 315 19.16 13.93 -1.74
C ILE A 315 20.04 12.80 -1.21
N VAL A 316 20.00 11.61 -1.81
CA VAL A 316 20.68 10.42 -1.28
C VAL A 316 21.84 9.92 -2.15
N GLY A 317 22.14 10.60 -3.25
CA GLY A 317 23.22 10.21 -4.18
C GLY A 317 23.01 8.79 -4.71
N ASP A 318 24.05 7.94 -4.59
CA ASP A 318 24.03 6.53 -5.01
C ASP A 318 23.05 5.66 -4.19
N GLY A 319 22.39 6.21 -3.17
CA GLY A 319 21.35 5.53 -2.40
C GLY A 319 20.01 5.44 -3.15
N ALA A 320 19.80 6.26 -4.19
CA ALA A 320 18.63 6.17 -5.05
C ALA A 320 18.78 5.03 -6.07
N GLY A 321 17.82 4.13 -6.14
CA GLY A 321 17.90 3.01 -7.06
C GLY A 321 16.82 1.95 -6.83
N TYR A 322 17.16 0.72 -7.16
CA TYR A 322 16.23 -0.40 -7.12
C TYR A 322 15.65 -0.67 -5.74
N PRO A 323 14.31 -0.80 -5.62
CA PRO A 323 13.66 -1.11 -4.36
C PRO A 323 13.84 -2.58 -3.96
N TYR A 324 13.69 -2.85 -2.64
CA TYR A 324 13.34 -4.20 -2.21
C TYR A 324 11.87 -4.46 -2.59
N LEU A 325 11.68 -5.28 -3.62
CA LEU A 325 10.35 -5.60 -4.14
C LEU A 325 9.62 -6.59 -3.24
N SER A 326 8.33 -6.41 -3.09
CA SER A 326 7.42 -7.35 -2.44
C SER A 326 6.14 -7.52 -3.26
N MET A 327 5.42 -8.62 -3.01
CA MET A 327 4.09 -8.82 -3.60
C MET A 327 2.98 -8.18 -2.78
N GLY A 328 3.30 -7.14 -1.99
CA GLY A 328 2.33 -6.28 -1.30
C GLY A 328 1.43 -5.53 -2.28
N GLY A 329 0.24 -5.19 -1.84
CA GLY A 329 -0.67 -4.30 -2.56
C GLY A 329 -0.56 -2.88 -2.02
N GLU A 330 -0.95 -1.89 -2.82
CA GLU A 330 -0.97 -0.47 -2.45
C GLU A 330 -2.04 0.25 -3.29
N ASP A 331 -2.93 0.98 -2.64
CA ASP A 331 -4.06 1.60 -3.32
C ASP A 331 -3.71 2.93 -4.04
N PHE A 332 -2.46 3.43 -3.88
CA PHE A 332 -1.91 4.45 -4.78
C PHE A 332 -2.02 4.04 -6.25
N SER A 333 -2.07 2.75 -6.51
CA SER A 333 -2.32 2.17 -7.82
C SER A 333 -3.55 2.77 -8.53
N TYR A 334 -4.59 3.15 -7.79
CA TYR A 334 -5.77 3.82 -8.36
C TYR A 334 -5.45 5.23 -8.89
N TYR A 335 -4.59 5.99 -8.20
CA TYR A 335 -4.10 7.28 -8.71
C TYR A 335 -3.26 7.09 -9.96
N ALA A 336 -2.31 6.14 -9.93
CA ALA A 336 -1.43 5.84 -11.07
C ALA A 336 -2.18 5.34 -12.32
N GLN A 337 -3.40 4.79 -12.16
CA GLN A 337 -4.27 4.45 -13.29
C GLN A 337 -4.98 5.67 -13.92
N LYS A 338 -5.03 6.81 -13.24
CA LYS A 338 -5.76 8.00 -13.70
C LYS A 338 -4.85 9.08 -14.25
N VAL A 339 -3.67 9.25 -13.65
CA VAL A 339 -2.67 10.23 -14.05
C VAL A 339 -1.28 9.57 -14.05
N PRO A 340 -0.30 10.05 -14.83
CA PRO A 340 1.07 9.59 -14.68
C PRO A 340 1.52 9.70 -13.23
N GLY A 341 1.92 8.57 -12.64
CA GLY A 341 2.26 8.51 -11.22
C GLY A 341 3.57 7.79 -10.96
N CYS A 342 4.20 8.09 -9.83
CA CYS A 342 5.34 7.36 -9.32
C CYS A 342 5.22 7.14 -7.81
N PHE A 343 5.33 5.88 -7.41
CA PHE A 343 5.42 5.45 -6.02
C PHE A 343 6.85 5.06 -5.69
N PHE A 344 7.32 5.41 -4.49
CA PHE A 344 8.70 5.13 -4.09
C PHE A 344 8.81 4.79 -2.61
N PHE A 345 9.89 4.10 -2.27
CA PHE A 345 10.21 3.70 -0.90
C PHE A 345 11.35 4.53 -0.33
N VAL A 346 11.24 4.89 0.94
CA VAL A 346 12.33 5.47 1.72
C VAL A 346 12.76 4.47 2.78
N GLY A 347 14.01 4.06 2.74
CA GLY A 347 14.57 3.13 3.69
C GLY A 347 14.53 3.68 5.11
N SER A 348 13.86 2.94 6.00
CA SER A 348 13.57 3.34 7.37
C SER A 348 13.89 2.26 8.41
N ALA A 349 14.64 1.21 8.03
CA ALA A 349 15.02 0.16 8.98
C ALA A 349 15.78 0.75 10.18
N PRO A 350 15.33 0.50 11.44
CA PRO A 350 16.04 0.95 12.63
C PRO A 350 17.49 0.46 12.64
N GLU A 351 18.43 1.35 12.91
CA GLU A 351 19.86 1.07 12.83
C GLU A 351 20.36 0.25 14.03
N ASP A 352 19.70 0.37 15.17
CA ASP A 352 19.99 -0.32 16.42
C ASP A 352 19.40 -1.73 16.49
N GLN A 353 18.63 -2.16 15.50
CA GLN A 353 18.01 -3.47 15.39
C GLN A 353 18.67 -4.31 14.28
N PRO A 354 18.66 -5.65 14.38
CA PRO A 354 19.09 -6.48 13.25
C PRO A 354 18.30 -6.16 11.98
N PHE A 355 19.00 -5.96 10.87
CA PHE A 355 18.35 -5.57 9.61
C PHE A 355 17.23 -6.55 9.23
N ARG A 356 16.05 -6.02 8.94
CA ARG A 356 14.81 -6.73 8.65
C ARG A 356 14.18 -7.50 9.84
N SER A 357 14.61 -7.22 11.07
CA SER A 357 13.94 -7.80 12.24
C SER A 357 12.67 -7.06 12.65
N VAL A 358 12.46 -5.87 12.11
CA VAL A 358 11.31 -4.99 12.38
C VAL A 358 10.55 -4.74 11.08
N PRO A 359 9.87 -5.76 10.51
CA PRO A 359 9.10 -5.59 9.27
C PRO A 359 7.81 -4.81 9.51
N GLN A 360 7.23 -4.26 8.45
CA GLN A 360 5.88 -3.74 8.47
C GLN A 360 4.89 -4.78 9.03
N HIS A 361 3.80 -4.32 9.65
CA HIS A 361 2.73 -5.12 10.26
C HIS A 361 3.16 -5.98 11.46
N CYS A 362 4.33 -5.76 12.04
CA CYS A 362 4.70 -6.44 13.29
C CYS A 362 4.34 -5.58 14.52
N SER A 363 4.07 -6.22 15.65
CA SER A 363 3.61 -5.56 16.89
C SER A 363 4.66 -4.68 17.60
N HIS A 364 5.91 -4.75 17.14
CA HIS A 364 7.03 -3.94 17.63
C HIS A 364 7.64 -3.09 16.50
N PHE A 365 6.85 -2.77 15.47
CA PHE A 365 7.27 -1.93 14.37
C PHE A 365 7.70 -0.55 14.88
N ASP A 366 8.83 -0.09 14.39
CA ASP A 366 9.33 1.27 14.54
C ASP A 366 10.25 1.61 13.36
N ILE A 367 10.61 2.87 13.22
CA ILE A 367 11.39 3.39 12.10
C ILE A 367 12.62 4.17 12.58
N ASP A 368 13.61 4.27 11.73
CA ASP A 368 14.64 5.30 11.85
C ASP A 368 14.03 6.67 11.47
N GLU A 369 13.73 7.51 12.47
CA GLU A 369 13.07 8.81 12.26
C GLU A 369 13.86 9.78 11.37
N ARG A 370 15.17 9.54 11.15
CA ARG A 370 15.97 10.32 10.19
C ARG A 370 15.43 10.16 8.75
N ALA A 371 14.75 9.03 8.45
CA ALA A 371 14.12 8.79 7.17
C ALA A 371 13.00 9.80 6.83
N LEU A 372 12.35 10.38 7.86
CA LEU A 372 11.33 11.42 7.69
C LEU A 372 11.89 12.65 6.98
N LEU A 373 13.13 13.04 7.31
CA LEU A 373 13.78 14.20 6.68
C LEU A 373 14.17 13.90 5.24
N VAL A 374 14.52 12.65 4.93
CA VAL A 374 14.81 12.22 3.56
C VAL A 374 13.55 12.30 2.70
N GLY A 375 12.43 11.73 3.17
CA GLY A 375 11.17 11.75 2.42
C GLY A 375 10.63 13.15 2.19
N SER A 376 10.62 14.00 3.25
CA SER A 376 10.25 15.42 3.13
C SER A 376 11.16 16.16 2.13
N SER A 377 12.49 15.92 2.17
CA SER A 377 13.44 16.55 1.26
C SER A 377 13.22 16.12 -0.19
N ILE A 378 12.87 14.85 -0.43
CA ILE A 378 12.59 14.36 -1.79
C ILE A 378 11.32 15.02 -2.35
N PHE A 379 10.24 15.11 -1.57
CA PHE A 379 9.02 15.81 -2.00
C PHE A 379 9.29 17.29 -2.32
N VAL A 380 10.04 17.99 -1.46
CA VAL A 380 10.41 19.40 -1.70
C VAL A 380 11.26 19.50 -2.95
N GLN A 381 12.33 18.70 -3.07
CA GLN A 381 13.23 18.73 -4.22
C GLN A 381 12.51 18.40 -5.54
N LEU A 382 11.56 17.47 -5.52
CA LEU A 382 10.74 17.14 -6.69
C LEU A 382 9.93 18.34 -7.16
N ILE A 383 9.30 19.08 -6.26
CA ILE A 383 8.54 20.29 -6.59
C ILE A 383 9.47 21.42 -7.05
N GLU A 384 10.61 21.59 -6.39
CA GLU A 384 11.63 22.57 -6.82
C GLU A 384 12.09 22.29 -8.27
N ASP A 385 12.35 21.04 -8.60
CA ASP A 385 12.81 20.62 -9.92
C ASP A 385 11.74 20.78 -11.00
N GLN A 386 10.46 20.67 -10.66
CA GLN A 386 9.37 20.66 -11.63
C GLN A 386 8.64 21.99 -11.77
N LEU A 387 8.54 22.77 -10.70
CA LEU A 387 7.66 23.96 -10.65
C LEU A 387 8.39 25.25 -10.31
N MET A 388 9.66 25.24 -9.84
CA MET A 388 10.38 26.50 -9.60
C MET A 388 10.83 27.18 -10.88
N VAL A 389 10.74 28.53 -10.87
CA VAL A 389 11.10 29.41 -12.01
C VAL A 389 12.44 30.09 -11.73
#